data_5606449b794f6fa702d356b3f457c4c1
#
_entry.id   5606449b794f6fa702d356b3f457c4c1
#
_cell.length_a   1.000
_cell.length_b   1.000
_cell.length_c   1.000
_cell.angle_alpha   90.00
_cell.angle_beta   90.00
_cell.angle_gamma   90.00
#
_symmetry.space_group_name_H-M   'P 1'
#
loop_
_entity.id
_entity.type
_entity.pdbx_description
1 polymer ?
#
loop_
_entity_poly.entity_id
_entity_poly.type
_entity_poly.pdbx_seq_one_letter_code
_entity_poly.pdbx_strand_id
1 'polypeptide(L)'
;KFILWRNKCMNYLELIENRNSIRDFHKKKVEQSKIDELISFFNSSPKLIDVDVQILVSADDDTASRLSGVAGYRGNTFNAPAYITILSEEKDNYLINAGFMAENLVLKLEEMGLSSCFLTSDDSEMIKKVLLINSDLAVATVIAFGYGKKERDTTKLDIHSPSNVSISNKAGHIAPKIAATALAFDSDFNAPYNFDDEYSDPVIADAVYAASLSPSFLNHQNYRFVINGTHIYLFNQLDNVVPDDDNLLGLGAAMLNFYIILASKYSGIGNWRFDTSDIKADFKNPSDYTLVAALDI
;
A
#
# COMPACT_ATOMS: atom_id res chain seq x y z
N LYS A 1 16.30 -5.91 -12.71
CA LYS A 1 16.96 -4.93 -11.81
C LYS A 1 15.97 -3.84 -11.54
N PHE A 2 15.38 -3.83 -10.33
CA PHE A 2 14.52 -2.75 -9.87
C PHE A 2 15.32 -1.45 -9.89
N ILE A 3 14.94 -0.51 -10.72
CA ILE A 3 15.42 0.88 -10.65
C ILE A 3 14.53 1.55 -9.61
N LEU A 4 14.82 1.27 -8.34
CA LEU A 4 14.30 2.10 -7.25
C LEU A 4 14.87 3.51 -7.42
N TRP A 5 14.09 4.49 -7.11
CA TRP A 5 14.45 5.88 -7.00
C TRP A 5 15.83 6.06 -6.38
N ARG A 6 16.86 6.21 -7.20
CA ARG A 6 18.20 6.52 -6.72
C ARG A 6 18.35 8.02 -6.42
N ASN A 7 17.36 8.62 -5.77
CA ASN A 7 17.61 9.87 -5.08
C ASN A 7 18.21 9.53 -3.71
N LYS A 8 19.54 9.63 -3.61
CA LYS A 8 20.35 9.34 -2.41
C LYS A 8 19.97 10.13 -1.16
N CYS A 9 18.95 10.99 -1.22
CA CYS A 9 18.51 11.89 -0.13
C CYS A 9 17.06 11.65 0.32
N MET A 10 16.31 10.69 -0.25
CA MET A 10 14.92 10.48 0.13
C MET A 10 14.81 9.56 1.33
N ASN A 11 14.16 10.05 2.39
CA ASN A 11 13.81 9.24 3.54
C ASN A 11 12.44 8.55 3.26
N TYR A 12 12.49 7.31 2.76
CA TYR A 12 11.27 6.56 2.44
C TYR A 12 10.38 6.30 3.66
N LEU A 13 10.98 6.10 4.84
CA LEU A 13 10.22 5.89 6.06
C LEU A 13 9.39 7.13 6.39
N GLU A 14 10.00 8.32 6.35
CA GLU A 14 9.30 9.59 6.56
C GLU A 14 8.17 9.81 5.53
N LEU A 15 8.41 9.44 4.26
CA LEU A 15 7.40 9.52 3.21
C LEU A 15 6.20 8.62 3.49
N ILE A 16 6.46 7.37 3.93
CA ILE A 16 5.43 6.40 4.31
C ILE A 16 4.66 6.88 5.56
N GLU A 17 5.35 7.45 6.54
CA GLU A 17 4.73 8.03 7.75
C GLU A 17 3.81 9.21 7.45
N ASN A 18 4.18 10.05 6.49
CA ASN A 18 3.41 11.23 6.10
C ASN A 18 2.20 10.87 5.22
N ARG A 19 2.26 9.76 4.48
CA ARG A 19 1.19 9.31 3.60
C ARG A 19 -0.07 8.97 4.41
N ASN A 20 -1.15 9.66 4.12
CA ASN A 20 -2.46 9.42 4.71
C ASN A 20 -3.54 9.28 3.62
N SER A 21 -4.59 8.51 3.90
CA SER A 21 -5.76 8.41 3.03
C SER A 21 -6.63 9.66 3.20
N ILE A 22 -6.45 10.64 2.34
CA ILE A 22 -7.18 11.91 2.37
C ILE A 22 -8.44 11.80 1.51
N ARG A 23 -9.58 12.22 2.06
CA ARG A 23 -10.91 12.12 1.45
C ARG A 23 -11.56 13.46 1.15
N ASP A 24 -10.96 14.56 1.58
CA ASP A 24 -11.42 15.91 1.31
C ASP A 24 -10.33 16.72 0.57
N PHE A 25 -10.67 17.23 -0.61
CA PHE A 25 -9.72 17.86 -1.51
C PHE A 25 -10.13 19.31 -1.81
N HIS A 26 -9.13 20.15 -2.09
CA HIS A 26 -9.36 21.44 -2.69
C HIS A 26 -9.81 21.27 -4.15
N LYS A 27 -10.65 22.19 -4.64
CA LYS A 27 -11.10 22.20 -6.05
C LYS A 27 -9.99 22.60 -7.04
N LYS A 28 -8.77 22.87 -6.55
CA LYS A 28 -7.63 23.22 -7.37
C LYS A 28 -7.29 22.03 -8.29
N LYS A 29 -7.26 22.27 -9.61
CA LYS A 29 -6.83 21.27 -10.60
C LYS A 29 -5.36 20.92 -10.39
N VAL A 30 -5.02 19.67 -10.63
CA VAL A 30 -3.63 19.21 -10.65
C VAL A 30 -3.01 19.66 -11.98
N GLU A 31 -1.81 20.20 -11.91
CA GLU A 31 -1.07 20.69 -13.08
C GLU A 31 -0.75 19.54 -14.04
N GLN A 32 -0.91 19.77 -15.34
CA GLN A 32 -0.66 18.74 -16.37
C GLN A 32 0.77 18.19 -16.28
N SER A 33 1.75 19.01 -15.97
CA SER A 33 3.15 18.58 -15.79
C SER A 33 3.32 17.55 -14.69
N LYS A 34 2.55 17.64 -13.60
CA LYS A 34 2.53 16.65 -12.52
C LYS A 34 1.89 15.33 -12.98
N ILE A 35 0.82 15.43 -13.77
CA ILE A 35 0.16 14.24 -14.35
C ILE A 35 1.12 13.53 -15.31
N ASP A 36 1.82 14.26 -16.17
CA ASP A 36 2.79 13.70 -17.11
C ASP A 36 3.97 13.05 -16.40
N GLU A 37 4.47 13.68 -15.33
CA GLU A 37 5.50 13.11 -14.45
C GLU A 37 5.04 11.81 -13.81
N LEU A 38 3.80 11.76 -13.32
CA LEU A 38 3.22 10.58 -12.67
C LEU A 38 3.07 9.41 -13.66
N ILE A 39 2.61 9.68 -14.88
CA ILE A 39 2.50 8.67 -15.95
C ILE A 39 3.89 8.14 -16.34
N SER A 40 4.86 9.03 -16.51
CA SER A 40 6.24 8.65 -16.84
C SER A 40 6.85 7.80 -15.73
N PHE A 41 6.61 8.18 -14.47
CA PHE A 41 7.05 7.44 -13.30
C PHE A 41 6.45 6.03 -13.26
N PHE A 42 5.13 5.90 -13.44
CA PHE A 42 4.47 4.60 -13.46
C PHE A 42 5.02 3.67 -14.53
N ASN A 43 5.23 4.17 -15.73
CA ASN A 43 5.75 3.39 -16.86
C ASN A 43 7.18 2.85 -16.60
N SER A 44 7.93 3.49 -15.70
CA SER A 44 9.27 3.06 -15.29
C SER A 44 9.28 2.28 -13.97
N SER A 45 8.13 2.14 -13.31
CA SER A 45 7.99 1.48 -12.01
C SER A 45 8.18 -0.03 -12.11
N PRO A 46 8.78 -0.64 -11.07
CA PRO A 46 8.94 -2.08 -11.03
C PRO A 46 7.58 -2.79 -10.90
N LYS A 47 7.50 -3.99 -11.45
CA LYS A 47 6.38 -4.92 -11.33
C LYS A 47 6.83 -6.16 -10.55
N LEU A 48 5.91 -6.79 -9.83
CA LEU A 48 6.16 -8.07 -9.17
C LEU A 48 6.09 -9.25 -10.14
N ILE A 49 5.26 -9.14 -11.17
CA ILE A 49 5.02 -10.16 -12.18
C ILE A 49 5.02 -9.55 -13.59
N ASP A 50 5.23 -10.38 -14.60
CA ASP A 50 5.20 -9.95 -16.00
C ASP A 50 3.78 -9.96 -16.55
N VAL A 51 3.12 -8.79 -16.46
CA VAL A 51 1.75 -8.54 -16.96
C VAL A 51 1.68 -7.19 -17.65
N ASP A 52 0.73 -7.01 -18.57
CA ASP A 52 0.41 -5.68 -19.06
C ASP A 52 -0.34 -4.90 -17.98
N VAL A 53 0.18 -3.72 -17.64
CA VAL A 53 -0.43 -2.80 -16.67
C VAL A 53 -0.35 -1.38 -17.24
N GLN A 54 -1.48 -0.68 -17.20
CA GLN A 54 -1.62 0.67 -17.72
C GLN A 54 -2.27 1.57 -16.68
N ILE A 55 -2.02 2.89 -16.74
CA ILE A 55 -2.80 3.87 -15.99
C ILE A 55 -3.49 4.85 -16.92
N LEU A 56 -4.67 5.25 -16.49
CA LEU A 56 -5.41 6.36 -17.07
C LEU A 56 -5.68 7.40 -15.99
N VAL A 57 -5.51 8.67 -16.34
CA VAL A 57 -5.80 9.78 -15.43
C VAL A 57 -7.02 10.52 -15.95
N SER A 58 -8.06 10.59 -15.14
CA SER A 58 -9.29 11.35 -15.40
C SER A 58 -9.34 12.58 -14.50
N ALA A 59 -9.35 13.77 -15.08
CA ALA A 59 -9.32 15.05 -14.35
C ALA A 59 -10.44 16.02 -14.82
N ASP A 60 -11.51 15.47 -15.39
CA ASP A 60 -12.69 16.22 -15.79
C ASP A 60 -13.56 16.57 -14.60
N ASP A 61 -14.26 17.68 -14.65
CA ASP A 61 -15.06 18.21 -13.55
C ASP A 61 -16.25 17.30 -13.17
N ASP A 62 -16.67 16.39 -14.05
CA ASP A 62 -17.76 15.42 -13.84
C ASP A 62 -17.30 14.01 -13.47
N THR A 63 -15.99 13.73 -13.46
CA THR A 63 -15.45 12.39 -13.18
C THR A 63 -15.93 11.86 -11.82
N ALA A 64 -15.91 12.68 -10.77
CA ALA A 64 -16.42 12.29 -9.45
C ALA A 64 -17.90 11.88 -9.49
N SER A 65 -18.70 12.61 -10.25
CA SER A 65 -20.15 12.33 -10.41
C SER A 65 -20.37 11.02 -11.17
N ARG A 66 -19.58 10.75 -12.20
CA ARG A 66 -19.65 9.50 -12.98
C ARG A 66 -19.26 8.27 -12.15
N LEU A 67 -18.26 8.40 -11.26
CA LEU A 67 -17.82 7.35 -10.36
C LEU A 67 -18.75 7.12 -9.17
N SER A 68 -19.60 8.11 -8.83
CA SER A 68 -20.51 8.00 -7.70
C SER A 68 -21.51 6.84 -7.89
N GLY A 69 -21.62 6.00 -6.89
CA GLY A 69 -22.41 4.76 -6.92
C GLY A 69 -21.71 3.57 -7.58
N VAL A 70 -20.50 3.77 -8.16
CA VAL A 70 -19.77 2.73 -8.91
C VAL A 70 -18.45 2.40 -8.25
N ALA A 71 -17.71 3.39 -7.77
CA ALA A 71 -16.42 3.20 -7.11
C ALA A 71 -16.44 3.75 -5.67
N GLY A 72 -15.62 3.15 -4.80
CA GLY A 72 -15.54 3.47 -3.38
C GLY A 72 -16.43 2.58 -2.52
N TYR A 73 -16.15 2.55 -1.21
CA TYR A 73 -16.88 1.72 -0.26
C TYR A 73 -18.39 1.98 -0.33
N ARG A 74 -19.16 0.96 -0.72
CA ARG A 74 -20.61 1.04 -0.97
C ARG A 74 -20.99 2.13 -1.98
N GLY A 75 -20.15 2.36 -3.00
CA GLY A 75 -20.35 3.37 -4.02
C GLY A 75 -20.09 4.82 -3.57
N ASN A 76 -19.51 5.02 -2.39
CA ASN A 76 -19.17 6.36 -1.90
C ASN A 76 -17.82 6.80 -2.44
N THR A 77 -17.86 7.63 -3.47
CA THR A 77 -16.69 8.25 -4.10
C THR A 77 -16.38 9.60 -3.46
N PHE A 78 -15.10 9.92 -3.30
CA PHE A 78 -14.66 11.23 -2.82
C PHE A 78 -14.59 12.23 -3.98
N ASN A 79 -14.99 13.47 -3.71
CA ASN A 79 -14.91 14.53 -4.72
C ASN A 79 -13.48 15.07 -4.81
N ALA A 80 -12.65 14.36 -5.59
CA ALA A 80 -11.27 14.73 -5.88
C ALA A 80 -11.18 15.45 -7.24
N PRO A 81 -10.15 16.29 -7.46
CA PRO A 81 -9.94 16.97 -8.74
C PRO A 81 -9.41 16.02 -9.84
N ALA A 82 -8.91 14.85 -9.49
CA ALA A 82 -8.42 13.85 -10.44
C ALA A 82 -8.47 12.43 -9.85
N TYR A 83 -8.49 11.45 -10.76
CA TYR A 83 -8.52 10.01 -10.44
C TYR A 83 -7.54 9.27 -11.35
N ILE A 84 -6.83 8.30 -10.77
CA ILE A 84 -6.03 7.33 -11.51
C ILE A 84 -6.80 6.02 -11.54
N THR A 85 -6.98 5.46 -12.74
CA THR A 85 -7.47 4.10 -12.92
C THR A 85 -6.30 3.22 -13.32
N ILE A 86 -6.01 2.18 -12.54
CA ILE A 86 -5.00 1.17 -12.87
C ILE A 86 -5.71 0.02 -13.56
N LEU A 87 -5.30 -0.27 -14.78
CA LEU A 87 -5.76 -1.38 -15.61
C LEU A 87 -4.70 -2.46 -15.62
N SER A 88 -5.09 -3.73 -15.55
CA SER A 88 -4.17 -4.86 -15.58
C SER A 88 -4.75 -6.03 -16.38
N GLU A 89 -3.86 -6.73 -17.07
CA GLU A 89 -4.14 -8.08 -17.54
C GLU A 89 -4.41 -9.00 -16.34
N GLU A 90 -5.47 -9.81 -16.41
CA GLU A 90 -5.86 -10.75 -15.37
C GLU A 90 -5.01 -12.02 -15.45
N LYS A 91 -3.97 -12.08 -14.65
CA LYS A 91 -3.12 -13.26 -14.39
C LYS A 91 -3.04 -13.53 -12.90
N ASP A 92 -2.50 -14.67 -12.52
CA ASP A 92 -2.23 -14.98 -11.12
C ASP A 92 -1.47 -13.84 -10.43
N ASN A 93 -1.92 -13.40 -9.27
CA ASN A 93 -1.35 -12.31 -8.47
C ASN A 93 -1.40 -10.89 -9.10
N TYR A 94 -2.21 -10.66 -10.14
CA TYR A 94 -2.29 -9.35 -10.79
C TYR A 94 -2.76 -8.24 -9.84
N LEU A 95 -3.69 -8.54 -8.92
CA LEU A 95 -4.16 -7.56 -7.92
C LEU A 95 -3.08 -7.23 -6.88
N ILE A 96 -2.28 -8.22 -6.46
CA ILE A 96 -1.14 -7.96 -5.57
C ILE A 96 -0.12 -7.06 -6.29
N ASN A 97 0.18 -7.37 -7.57
CA ASN A 97 1.04 -6.52 -8.39
C ASN A 97 0.47 -5.11 -8.56
N ALA A 98 -0.84 -4.98 -8.81
CA ALA A 98 -1.50 -3.69 -8.93
C ALA A 98 -1.44 -2.91 -7.61
N GLY A 99 -1.65 -3.54 -6.47
CA GLY A 99 -1.51 -2.93 -5.14
C GLY A 99 -0.09 -2.44 -4.85
N PHE A 100 0.93 -3.22 -5.25
CA PHE A 100 2.34 -2.84 -5.16
C PHE A 100 2.65 -1.59 -6.00
N MET A 101 2.19 -1.57 -7.26
CA MET A 101 2.40 -0.44 -8.15
C MET A 101 1.57 0.79 -7.74
N ALA A 102 0.35 0.57 -7.23
CA ALA A 102 -0.53 1.61 -6.74
C ALA A 102 0.06 2.34 -5.52
N GLU A 103 0.60 1.60 -4.55
CA GLU A 103 1.25 2.21 -3.38
C GLU A 103 2.51 2.98 -3.80
N ASN A 104 3.26 2.48 -4.80
CA ASN A 104 4.39 3.22 -5.35
C ASN A 104 3.96 4.57 -5.97
N LEU A 105 2.81 4.60 -6.66
CA LEU A 105 2.20 5.85 -7.15
C LEU A 105 1.76 6.77 -6.01
N VAL A 106 1.16 6.21 -4.97
CA VAL A 106 0.68 6.96 -3.81
C VAL A 106 1.84 7.62 -3.07
N LEU A 107 2.97 6.93 -2.91
CA LEU A 107 4.19 7.53 -2.35
C LEU A 107 4.75 8.62 -3.28
N LYS A 108 4.67 8.44 -4.60
CA LYS A 108 5.06 9.49 -5.56
C LYS A 108 4.16 10.72 -5.47
N LEU A 109 2.85 10.53 -5.30
CA LEU A 109 1.92 11.64 -5.08
C LEU A 109 2.26 12.42 -3.80
N GLU A 110 2.57 11.71 -2.70
CA GLU A 110 2.98 12.33 -1.44
C GLU A 110 4.28 13.17 -1.63
N GLU A 111 5.29 12.62 -2.31
CA GLU A 111 6.52 13.35 -2.67
C GLU A 111 6.23 14.63 -3.46
N MET A 112 5.25 14.59 -4.37
CA MET A 112 4.84 15.74 -5.19
C MET A 112 3.95 16.73 -4.44
N GLY A 113 3.67 16.49 -3.14
CA GLY A 113 2.77 17.32 -2.32
C GLY A 113 1.30 17.18 -2.69
N LEU A 114 0.91 16.01 -3.20
CA LEU A 114 -0.46 15.63 -3.53
C LEU A 114 -0.93 14.53 -2.60
N SER A 115 -2.16 14.63 -2.16
CA SER A 115 -2.81 13.63 -1.32
C SER A 115 -3.63 12.65 -2.14
N SER A 116 -3.88 11.45 -1.60
CA SER A 116 -4.62 10.42 -2.31
C SER A 116 -5.47 9.55 -1.38
N CYS A 117 -6.39 8.78 -1.99
CA CYS A 117 -7.13 7.73 -1.33
C CYS A 117 -7.52 6.63 -2.32
N PHE A 118 -7.30 5.37 -1.96
CA PHE A 118 -7.82 4.23 -2.70
C PHE A 118 -9.34 4.20 -2.67
N LEU A 119 -9.94 3.76 -3.77
CA LEU A 119 -11.37 3.49 -3.89
C LEU A 119 -11.58 2.00 -4.19
N THR A 120 -12.49 1.36 -3.50
CA THR A 120 -12.95 0.01 -3.82
C THR A 120 -13.50 -0.01 -5.25
N SER A 121 -13.17 -1.04 -6.02
CA SER A 121 -13.42 -1.12 -7.46
C SER A 121 -14.02 -2.48 -7.83
N ASP A 122 -15.20 -2.79 -7.30
CA ASP A 122 -15.83 -4.13 -7.37
C ASP A 122 -16.37 -4.47 -8.78
N ASP A 123 -16.62 -3.46 -9.62
CA ASP A 123 -17.22 -3.65 -10.97
C ASP A 123 -16.36 -2.97 -12.03
N SER A 124 -15.38 -3.73 -12.54
CA SER A 124 -14.45 -3.27 -13.59
C SER A 124 -15.18 -2.76 -14.83
N GLU A 125 -16.19 -3.49 -15.32
CA GLU A 125 -16.91 -3.13 -16.54
C GLU A 125 -17.74 -1.85 -16.38
N MET A 126 -18.37 -1.69 -15.22
CA MET A 126 -19.14 -0.47 -14.93
C MET A 126 -18.19 0.73 -14.81
N ILE A 127 -17.03 0.59 -14.15
CA ILE A 127 -16.03 1.66 -14.05
C ILE A 127 -15.52 2.05 -15.45
N LYS A 128 -15.17 1.07 -16.31
CA LYS A 128 -14.77 1.33 -17.69
C LYS A 128 -15.86 2.07 -18.45
N LYS A 129 -17.11 1.66 -18.31
CA LYS A 129 -18.26 2.29 -18.97
C LYS A 129 -18.45 3.74 -18.56
N VAL A 130 -18.45 4.07 -17.26
CA VAL A 130 -18.69 5.43 -16.78
C VAL A 130 -17.51 6.37 -17.04
N LEU A 131 -16.29 5.82 -17.09
CA LEU A 131 -15.08 6.58 -17.42
C LEU A 131 -14.78 6.60 -18.93
N LEU A 132 -15.59 5.94 -19.77
CA LEU A 132 -15.40 5.83 -21.22
C LEU A 132 -14.06 5.21 -21.61
N ILE A 133 -13.62 4.21 -20.84
CA ILE A 133 -12.37 3.48 -21.06
C ILE A 133 -12.63 2.36 -22.07
N ASN A 134 -11.91 2.38 -23.18
CA ASN A 134 -11.91 1.30 -24.17
C ASN A 134 -10.62 0.48 -24.02
N SER A 135 -10.69 -0.59 -23.24
CA SER A 135 -9.55 -1.48 -22.96
C SER A 135 -10.05 -2.88 -22.65
N ASP A 136 -9.30 -3.89 -23.10
CA ASP A 136 -9.53 -5.30 -22.73
C ASP A 136 -8.98 -5.64 -21.33
N LEU A 137 -8.16 -4.75 -20.75
CA LEU A 137 -7.64 -4.93 -19.40
C LEU A 137 -8.72 -4.71 -18.34
N ALA A 138 -8.63 -5.43 -17.23
CA ALA A 138 -9.51 -5.24 -16.08
C ALA A 138 -9.11 -4.00 -15.27
N VAL A 139 -10.07 -3.31 -14.66
CA VAL A 139 -9.78 -2.28 -13.65
C VAL A 139 -9.34 -2.98 -12.36
N ALA A 140 -8.09 -2.81 -11.99
CA ALA A 140 -7.57 -3.37 -10.74
C ALA A 140 -7.88 -2.46 -9.54
N THR A 141 -7.75 -1.14 -9.70
CA THR A 141 -8.10 -0.17 -8.64
C THR A 141 -8.26 1.24 -9.20
N VAL A 142 -8.96 2.08 -8.44
CA VAL A 142 -9.09 3.52 -8.68
C VAL A 142 -8.53 4.28 -7.49
N ILE A 143 -7.77 5.36 -7.75
CA ILE A 143 -7.17 6.21 -6.72
C ILE A 143 -7.66 7.64 -6.96
N ALA A 144 -8.37 8.22 -5.99
CA ALA A 144 -8.69 9.63 -5.96
C ALA A 144 -7.45 10.43 -5.52
N PHE A 145 -7.12 11.55 -6.18
CA PHE A 145 -5.97 12.36 -5.79
C PHE A 145 -6.11 13.83 -6.10
N GLY A 146 -5.30 14.65 -5.44
CA GLY A 146 -5.27 16.08 -5.59
C GLY A 146 -4.65 16.80 -4.40
N TYR A 147 -4.90 18.10 -4.29
CA TYR A 147 -4.47 18.88 -3.13
C TYR A 147 -5.41 18.62 -1.96
N GLY A 148 -4.94 17.85 -0.97
CA GLY A 148 -5.71 17.53 0.22
C GLY A 148 -5.98 18.75 1.10
N LYS A 149 -7.17 18.80 1.70
CA LYS A 149 -7.43 19.78 2.76
C LYS A 149 -6.80 19.29 4.05
N LYS A 150 -6.21 20.20 4.81
CA LYS A 150 -5.74 19.89 6.16
C LYS A 150 -6.91 19.43 7.01
N GLU A 151 -6.83 18.20 7.49
CA GLU A 151 -7.73 17.73 8.54
C GLU A 151 -7.46 18.51 9.83
N ARG A 152 -8.48 18.61 10.70
CA ARG A 152 -8.32 19.27 12.00
C ARG A 152 -7.32 18.50 12.85
N ASP A 153 -6.46 19.22 13.56
CA ASP A 153 -5.55 18.64 14.51
C ASP A 153 -6.33 17.86 15.57
N THR A 154 -5.96 16.62 15.78
CA THR A 154 -6.51 15.79 16.86
C THR A 154 -5.53 15.77 18.01
N THR A 155 -5.98 16.16 19.19
CA THR A 155 -5.19 16.08 20.40
C THR A 155 -5.18 14.64 20.90
N LYS A 156 -4.00 14.05 21.03
CA LYS A 156 -3.79 12.71 21.55
C LYS A 156 -3.06 12.76 22.88
N LEU A 157 -3.55 11.98 23.84
CA LEU A 157 -2.84 11.73 25.08
C LEU A 157 -1.91 10.52 24.90
N ASP A 158 -0.62 10.75 25.00
CA ASP A 158 0.39 9.69 25.01
C ASP A 158 0.71 9.36 26.47
N ILE A 159 0.21 8.23 26.97
CA ILE A 159 0.35 7.80 28.36
C ILE A 159 1.47 6.76 28.41
N HIS A 160 2.64 7.15 28.90
CA HIS A 160 3.78 6.25 29.12
C HIS A 160 3.75 5.59 30.50
N SER A 161 3.22 6.31 31.49
CA SER A 161 2.93 5.81 32.84
C SER A 161 1.90 6.74 33.50
N PRO A 162 1.30 6.37 34.67
CA PRO A 162 0.36 7.25 35.39
C PRO A 162 0.93 8.65 35.73
N SER A 163 2.25 8.75 35.83
CA SER A 163 2.96 10.01 36.12
C SER A 163 3.66 10.64 34.92
N ASN A 164 3.63 9.98 33.78
CA ASN A 164 4.27 10.45 32.53
C ASN A 164 3.24 10.46 31.40
N VAL A 165 2.50 11.54 31.31
CA VAL A 165 1.50 11.80 30.29
C VAL A 165 1.91 13.01 29.49
N SER A 166 1.98 12.87 28.20
CA SER A 166 2.22 13.97 27.27
C SER A 166 1.02 14.19 26.35
N ILE A 167 0.87 15.41 25.87
CA ILE A 167 -0.15 15.77 24.89
C ILE A 167 0.56 16.03 23.57
N SER A 168 0.21 15.27 22.55
CA SER A 168 0.65 15.52 21.18
C SER A 168 -0.53 15.95 20.30
N ASN A 169 -0.34 16.99 19.48
CA ASN A 169 -1.28 17.36 18.46
C ASN A 169 -0.79 16.76 17.14
N LYS A 170 -1.58 15.85 16.57
CA LYS A 170 -1.31 15.29 15.25
C LYS A 170 -2.35 15.83 14.27
N ALA A 171 -1.89 16.27 13.11
CA ALA A 171 -2.77 16.65 12.01
C ALA A 171 -3.50 15.41 11.50
N GLY A 172 -4.83 15.49 11.43
CA GLY A 172 -5.67 14.48 10.83
C GLY A 172 -6.07 13.31 11.72
N HIS A 173 -6.96 12.47 11.18
CA HIS A 173 -7.39 11.22 11.81
C HIS A 173 -6.40 10.10 11.48
N ILE A 174 -5.66 9.65 12.46
CA ILE A 174 -4.76 8.49 12.31
C ILE A 174 -5.53 7.24 12.73
N ALA A 175 -5.83 6.37 11.76
CA ALA A 175 -6.38 5.06 12.07
C ALA A 175 -5.36 4.25 12.89
N PRO A 176 -5.79 3.58 13.98
CA PRO A 176 -4.89 2.74 14.78
C PRO A 176 -4.33 1.62 13.89
N LYS A 177 -3.02 1.42 13.93
CA LYS A 177 -2.34 0.35 13.21
C LYS A 177 -2.06 -0.82 14.13
N ILE A 178 -1.98 -2.04 13.56
CA ILE A 178 -1.50 -3.22 14.30
C ILE A 178 -0.06 -2.96 14.73
N ALA A 179 0.26 -3.30 15.96
CA ALA A 179 1.62 -3.18 16.48
C ALA A 179 2.59 -4.06 15.66
N ALA A 180 3.80 -3.56 15.40
CA ALA A 180 4.82 -4.31 14.66
C ALA A 180 5.08 -5.70 15.27
N THR A 181 5.04 -5.81 16.59
CA THR A 181 5.17 -7.08 17.34
C THR A 181 4.05 -8.09 17.09
N ALA A 182 2.90 -7.64 16.55
CA ALA A 182 1.81 -8.53 16.16
C ALA A 182 1.79 -8.80 14.63
N LEU A 183 2.67 -8.13 13.86
CA LEU A 183 2.82 -8.32 12.43
C LEU A 183 3.95 -9.26 12.03
N ALA A 184 4.98 -9.38 12.87
CA ALA A 184 6.16 -10.16 12.55
C ALA A 184 6.44 -11.25 13.59
N PHE A 185 6.91 -12.39 13.10
CA PHE A 185 7.21 -13.59 13.87
C PHE A 185 8.61 -14.09 13.52
N ASP A 186 9.30 -14.69 14.50
CA ASP A 186 10.62 -15.29 14.31
C ASP A 186 10.49 -16.77 14.00
N SER A 187 10.95 -17.16 12.83
CA SER A 187 10.99 -18.52 12.30
C SER A 187 9.64 -19.22 12.15
N ASP A 188 8.70 -19.03 13.06
CA ASP A 188 7.32 -19.55 13.00
C ASP A 188 6.33 -18.67 13.81
N PHE A 189 5.03 -18.95 13.71
CA PHE A 189 3.98 -18.17 14.38
C PHE A 189 3.92 -18.32 15.91
N ASN A 190 4.72 -19.18 16.52
CA ASN A 190 4.74 -19.32 17.98
C ASN A 190 5.60 -18.25 18.66
N ALA A 191 6.53 -17.64 17.96
CA ALA A 191 7.47 -16.68 18.49
C ALA A 191 7.28 -15.30 17.82
N PRO A 192 6.75 -14.27 18.51
CA PRO A 192 6.79 -12.90 18.01
C PRO A 192 8.24 -12.47 17.74
N TYR A 193 8.47 -11.74 16.66
CA TYR A 193 9.78 -11.18 16.34
C TYR A 193 10.20 -10.20 17.44
N ASN A 194 11.39 -10.40 18.00
CA ASN A 194 11.91 -9.55 19.07
C ASN A 194 12.70 -8.38 18.47
N PHE A 195 12.07 -7.22 18.39
CA PHE A 195 12.67 -5.99 17.86
C PHE A 195 13.73 -5.36 18.78
N ASP A 196 13.72 -5.72 20.08
CA ASP A 196 14.64 -5.19 21.08
C ASP A 196 15.88 -6.07 21.30
N ASP A 197 16.01 -7.19 20.57
CA ASP A 197 17.17 -8.05 20.65
C ASP A 197 18.40 -7.34 20.02
N GLU A 198 19.55 -7.40 20.69
CA GLU A 198 20.81 -6.81 20.22
C GLU A 198 21.29 -7.39 18.88
N TYR A 199 20.80 -8.59 18.51
CA TYR A 199 21.09 -9.27 17.24
C TYR A 199 20.02 -9.02 16.17
N SER A 200 18.92 -8.37 16.52
CA SER A 200 17.87 -8.05 15.56
C SER A 200 18.32 -6.94 14.61
N ASP A 201 18.03 -7.14 13.33
CA ASP A 201 18.37 -6.17 12.31
C ASP A 201 17.41 -4.96 12.35
N PRO A 202 17.92 -3.75 12.65
CA PRO A 202 17.09 -2.55 12.72
C PRO A 202 16.40 -2.20 11.38
N VAL A 203 16.99 -2.61 10.26
CA VAL A 203 16.38 -2.36 8.94
C VAL A 203 15.15 -3.23 8.72
N ILE A 204 15.16 -4.47 9.24
CA ILE A 204 13.96 -5.32 9.25
C ILE A 204 12.88 -4.72 10.15
N ALA A 205 13.25 -4.19 11.32
CA ALA A 205 12.31 -3.49 12.19
C ALA A 205 11.64 -2.30 11.49
N ASP A 206 12.43 -1.46 10.82
CA ASP A 206 11.93 -0.34 10.01
C ASP A 206 11.03 -0.82 8.86
N ALA A 207 11.37 -1.93 8.20
CA ALA A 207 10.59 -2.50 7.11
C ALA A 207 9.22 -3.04 7.59
N VAL A 208 9.18 -3.74 8.73
CA VAL A 208 7.92 -4.20 9.35
C VAL A 208 7.08 -3.00 9.78
N TYR A 209 7.69 -2.00 10.38
CA TYR A 209 7.00 -0.77 10.75
C TYR A 209 6.42 -0.05 9.54
N ALA A 210 7.19 0.11 8.46
CA ALA A 210 6.74 0.70 7.21
C ALA A 210 5.56 -0.09 6.60
N ALA A 211 5.64 -1.43 6.60
CA ALA A 211 4.54 -2.28 6.18
C ALA A 211 3.29 -2.07 7.04
N SER A 212 3.44 -1.87 8.36
CA SER A 212 2.30 -1.61 9.25
C SER A 212 1.54 -0.33 8.89
N LEU A 213 2.17 0.61 8.22
CA LEU A 213 1.57 1.88 7.79
C LEU A 213 0.86 1.79 6.44
N SER A 214 0.96 0.65 5.74
CA SER A 214 0.35 0.46 4.42
C SER A 214 -1.16 0.66 4.45
N PRO A 215 -1.75 1.20 3.37
CA PRO A 215 -3.20 1.25 3.24
C PRO A 215 -3.78 -0.16 3.15
N SER A 216 -4.93 -0.38 3.76
CA SER A 216 -5.70 -1.61 3.65
C SER A 216 -7.19 -1.31 3.77
N PHE A 217 -8.03 -2.15 3.20
CA PHE A 217 -9.48 -1.99 3.27
C PHE A 217 -9.94 -1.94 4.73
N LEU A 218 -10.69 -0.91 5.08
CA LEU A 218 -11.15 -0.62 6.45
C LEU A 218 -10.03 -0.73 7.53
N ASN A 219 -8.76 -0.63 7.13
CA ASN A 219 -7.59 -0.76 7.98
C ASN A 219 -7.43 -2.14 8.65
N HIS A 220 -7.88 -3.22 8.01
CA HIS A 220 -7.83 -4.59 8.55
C HIS A 220 -6.40 -5.16 8.65
N GLN A 221 -5.50 -4.81 7.73
CA GLN A 221 -4.09 -5.24 7.76
C GLN A 221 -3.91 -6.77 7.83
N ASN A 222 -4.50 -7.49 6.87
CA ASN A 222 -4.59 -8.94 6.81
C ASN A 222 -3.27 -9.62 6.37
N TYR A 223 -2.13 -9.09 6.75
CA TYR A 223 -0.81 -9.62 6.40
C TYR A 223 0.04 -9.85 7.63
N ARG A 224 0.87 -10.89 7.57
CA ARG A 224 1.87 -11.20 8.61
C ARG A 224 3.17 -11.60 7.95
N PHE A 225 4.27 -11.34 8.64
CA PHE A 225 5.61 -11.68 8.20
C PHE A 225 6.20 -12.74 9.13
N VAL A 226 6.79 -13.78 8.56
CA VAL A 226 7.66 -14.68 9.30
C VAL A 226 9.07 -14.42 8.80
N ILE A 227 9.99 -14.15 9.72
CA ILE A 227 11.38 -13.78 9.47
C ILE A 227 12.25 -14.93 9.96
N ASN A 228 13.03 -15.52 9.07
CA ASN A 228 13.96 -16.61 9.41
C ASN A 228 15.34 -16.28 8.83
N GLY A 229 16.16 -15.61 9.62
CA GLY A 229 17.44 -15.07 9.16
C GLY A 229 17.25 -14.07 8.01
N THR A 230 17.76 -14.41 6.82
CA THR A 230 17.64 -13.60 5.61
C THR A 230 16.40 -13.92 4.77
N HIS A 231 15.57 -14.85 5.20
CA HIS A 231 14.37 -15.27 4.49
C HIS A 231 13.14 -14.63 5.12
N ILE A 232 12.37 -13.93 4.31
CA ILE A 232 11.13 -13.26 4.72
C ILE A 232 9.96 -13.96 4.02
N TYR A 233 8.95 -14.36 4.78
CA TYR A 233 7.76 -15.02 4.30
C TYR A 233 6.54 -14.16 4.59
N LEU A 234 5.75 -13.86 3.55
CA LEU A 234 4.51 -13.10 3.68
C LEU A 234 3.32 -14.04 3.71
N PHE A 235 2.50 -13.90 4.74
CA PHE A 235 1.25 -14.60 4.91
C PHE A 235 0.06 -13.65 4.75
N ASN A 236 -1.00 -14.15 4.13
CA ASN A 236 -2.32 -13.54 4.10
C ASN A 236 -3.21 -14.19 5.13
N GLN A 237 -3.89 -13.38 5.94
CA GLN A 237 -4.97 -13.84 6.82
C GLN A 237 -6.29 -13.78 6.06
N LEU A 238 -7.00 -14.91 6.00
CA LEU A 238 -8.34 -14.95 5.44
C LEU A 238 -9.31 -14.19 6.36
N ASP A 239 -10.10 -13.32 5.77
CA ASP A 239 -11.05 -12.47 6.49
C ASP A 239 -12.36 -12.39 5.68
N ASN A 240 -13.47 -12.78 6.30
CA ASN A 240 -14.79 -12.76 5.65
C ASN A 240 -15.40 -11.35 5.53
N VAL A 241 -14.75 -10.33 6.10
CA VAL A 241 -15.22 -8.93 6.09
C VAL A 241 -14.60 -8.13 4.95
N VAL A 242 -13.35 -8.46 4.58
CA VAL A 242 -12.60 -7.78 3.53
C VAL A 242 -12.86 -8.47 2.20
N PRO A 243 -13.31 -7.74 1.15
CA PRO A 243 -13.37 -8.29 -0.19
C PRO A 243 -12.00 -8.82 -0.64
N ASP A 244 -11.99 -9.95 -1.35
CA ASP A 244 -10.74 -10.60 -1.79
C ASP A 244 -9.85 -9.65 -2.61
N ASP A 245 -10.43 -8.89 -3.52
CA ASP A 245 -9.69 -7.94 -4.37
C ASP A 245 -9.03 -6.81 -3.56
N ASP A 246 -9.79 -6.21 -2.64
CA ASP A 246 -9.25 -5.16 -1.73
C ASP A 246 -8.17 -5.73 -0.79
N ASN A 247 -8.31 -6.99 -0.38
CA ASN A 247 -7.32 -7.69 0.43
C ASN A 247 -6.01 -7.89 -0.34
N LEU A 248 -6.08 -8.37 -1.58
CA LEU A 248 -4.92 -8.61 -2.44
C LEU A 248 -4.20 -7.28 -2.79
N LEU A 249 -4.94 -6.21 -3.04
CA LEU A 249 -4.37 -4.86 -3.20
C LEU A 249 -3.62 -4.42 -1.94
N GLY A 250 -4.19 -4.65 -0.76
CA GLY A 250 -3.56 -4.35 0.53
C GLY A 250 -2.27 -5.12 0.77
N LEU A 251 -2.21 -6.40 0.38
CA LEU A 251 -0.99 -7.21 0.40
C LEU A 251 0.12 -6.58 -0.46
N GLY A 252 -0.23 -6.20 -1.69
CA GLY A 252 0.72 -5.55 -2.61
C GLY A 252 1.29 -4.25 -2.04
N ALA A 253 0.45 -3.42 -1.41
CA ALA A 253 0.89 -2.19 -0.75
C ALA A 253 1.85 -2.48 0.42
N ALA A 254 1.55 -3.49 1.24
CA ALA A 254 2.43 -3.91 2.33
C ALA A 254 3.77 -4.45 1.82
N MET A 255 3.74 -5.22 0.73
CA MET A 255 4.95 -5.73 0.07
C MET A 255 5.85 -4.59 -0.43
N LEU A 256 5.27 -3.53 -0.99
CA LEU A 256 6.06 -2.36 -1.43
C LEU A 256 6.72 -1.66 -0.24
N ASN A 257 5.93 -1.30 0.77
CA ASN A 257 6.44 -0.54 1.90
C ASN A 257 7.54 -1.30 2.65
N PHE A 258 7.39 -2.62 2.82
CA PHE A 258 8.43 -3.49 3.37
C PHE A 258 9.69 -3.48 2.48
N TYR A 259 9.51 -3.73 1.18
CA TYR A 259 10.59 -3.89 0.23
C TYR A 259 11.41 -2.61 0.04
N ILE A 260 10.76 -1.45 -0.05
CA ILE A 260 11.44 -0.17 -0.35
C ILE A 260 12.40 0.24 0.78
N ILE A 261 12.07 -0.10 2.04
CA ILE A 261 12.96 0.14 3.18
C ILE A 261 14.20 -0.74 3.07
N LEU A 262 14.03 -2.04 2.84
CA LEU A 262 15.17 -2.96 2.65
C LEU A 262 16.04 -2.51 1.48
N ALA A 263 15.44 -2.22 0.33
CA ALA A 263 16.15 -1.82 -0.88
C ALA A 263 16.86 -0.47 -0.76
N SER A 264 16.42 0.40 0.14
CA SER A 264 17.09 1.68 0.44
C SER A 264 18.39 1.50 1.24
N LYS A 265 18.53 0.39 1.96
CA LYS A 265 19.63 0.11 2.89
C LYS A 265 20.54 -0.99 2.39
N TYR A 266 19.99 -2.03 1.77
CA TYR A 266 20.75 -3.14 1.27
C TYR A 266 20.96 -3.07 -0.24
N SER A 267 22.12 -3.56 -0.70
CA SER A 267 22.38 -3.77 -2.12
C SER A 267 22.23 -5.25 -2.45
N GLY A 268 21.46 -5.55 -3.50
CA GLY A 268 21.38 -6.92 -4.03
C GLY A 268 20.31 -7.79 -3.38
N ILE A 269 19.35 -7.20 -2.67
CA ILE A 269 18.18 -7.96 -2.20
C ILE A 269 17.46 -8.61 -3.39
N GLY A 270 16.88 -9.78 -3.13
CA GLY A 270 16.04 -10.49 -4.08
C GLY A 270 14.75 -9.73 -4.43
N ASN A 271 13.96 -10.31 -5.28
CA ASN A 271 12.59 -9.86 -5.54
C ASN A 271 11.62 -10.75 -4.79
N TRP A 272 10.43 -10.23 -4.45
CA TRP A 272 9.34 -11.06 -4.01
C TRP A 272 9.05 -12.16 -5.04
N ARG A 273 8.94 -13.41 -4.61
CA ARG A 273 8.56 -14.56 -5.43
C ARG A 273 7.28 -15.19 -4.90
N PHE A 274 6.38 -15.52 -5.81
CA PHE A 274 5.11 -16.17 -5.50
C PHE A 274 5.19 -17.70 -5.58
N ASP A 275 6.17 -18.24 -6.29
CA ASP A 275 6.43 -19.68 -6.22
C ASP A 275 7.07 -19.99 -4.89
N THR A 276 6.29 -20.63 -4.02
CA THR A 276 6.67 -21.07 -2.67
C THR A 276 6.67 -22.60 -2.54
N SER A 277 6.58 -23.32 -3.64
CA SER A 277 6.45 -24.79 -3.66
C SER A 277 7.69 -25.54 -3.13
N ASP A 278 8.85 -24.91 -3.18
CA ASP A 278 10.11 -25.40 -2.64
C ASP A 278 10.23 -25.23 -1.12
N ILE A 279 9.40 -24.38 -0.49
CA ILE A 279 9.44 -24.09 0.93
C ILE A 279 8.82 -25.26 1.70
N LYS A 280 9.64 -25.93 2.52
CA LYS A 280 9.23 -27.10 3.33
C LYS A 280 9.12 -26.79 4.82
N ALA A 281 9.36 -25.53 5.21
CA ALA A 281 9.28 -25.11 6.60
C ALA A 281 7.85 -25.26 7.13
N ASP A 282 7.71 -25.74 8.35
CA ASP A 282 6.45 -25.77 9.10
C ASP A 282 6.37 -24.51 9.96
N PHE A 283 5.68 -23.51 9.47
CA PHE A 283 5.56 -22.21 10.12
C PHE A 283 4.60 -22.20 11.32
N LYS A 284 3.92 -23.32 11.62
CA LYS A 284 2.91 -23.41 12.68
C LYS A 284 1.80 -22.34 12.54
N ASN A 285 1.53 -21.92 11.30
CA ASN A 285 0.54 -20.88 11.03
C ASN A 285 -0.87 -21.37 11.39
N PRO A 286 -1.72 -20.48 11.95
CA PRO A 286 -3.15 -20.76 12.10
C PRO A 286 -3.81 -21.09 10.75
N SER A 287 -4.90 -21.84 10.77
CA SER A 287 -5.57 -22.35 9.57
C SER A 287 -6.15 -21.27 8.66
N ASP A 288 -6.35 -20.07 9.17
CA ASP A 288 -6.80 -18.89 8.45
C ASP A 288 -5.66 -18.08 7.81
N TYR A 289 -4.39 -18.57 7.93
CA TYR A 289 -3.23 -17.93 7.31
C TYR A 289 -2.66 -18.78 6.18
N THR A 290 -2.41 -18.17 5.04
CA THR A 290 -1.81 -18.82 3.87
C THR A 290 -0.52 -18.11 3.47
N LEU A 291 0.53 -18.88 3.14
CA LEU A 291 1.77 -18.35 2.59
C LEU A 291 1.51 -17.80 1.18
N VAL A 292 1.87 -16.55 0.93
CA VAL A 292 1.62 -15.85 -0.34
C VAL A 292 2.91 -15.66 -1.13
N ALA A 293 3.97 -15.21 -0.47
CA ALA A 293 5.22 -14.88 -1.16
C ALA A 293 6.41 -15.02 -0.23
N ALA A 294 7.59 -15.10 -0.81
CA ALA A 294 8.87 -15.10 -0.09
C ALA A 294 9.82 -14.06 -0.70
N LEU A 295 10.73 -13.54 0.13
CA LEU A 295 11.78 -12.60 -0.24
C LEU A 295 13.07 -13.02 0.45
N ASP A 296 14.19 -12.98 -0.28
CA ASP A 296 15.54 -13.23 0.24
C ASP A 296 16.31 -11.90 0.28
N ILE A 297 16.97 -11.63 1.42
CA ILE A 297 17.79 -10.42 1.66
C ILE A 297 19.25 -10.73 1.40
#